data_302009c3d69bb18bd9bbc7b5504e42e1
#
_entry.id   302009c3d69bb18bd9bbc7b5504e42e1
#
_cell.length_a   1.000
_cell.length_b   1.000
_cell.length_c   1.000
_cell.angle_alpha   90.00
_cell.angle_beta   90.00
_cell.angle_gamma   90.00
#
_symmetry.space_group_name_H-M   'P 1'
#
loop_
_entity.id
_entity.type
_entity.pdbx_description
1 polymer ?
#
loop_
_entity_poly.entity_id
_entity_poly.type
_entity_poly.pdbx_seq_one_letter_code
_entity_poly.pdbx_strand_id
1 'polypeptide(L)'
;MARIKDLYKAEVAPALMKKFEYKSSMQIPKLDKIVINCGVGEAKENSKALDAVLKDLEKIAGQKAVPTYAKKSVANFKVREGMKIGAKVTLRGDRMYEFVDRLFNFALPRVRDFKGINPNAFDGRGNYALGLKEQLIFPEIEYDQVDKIRGMDICFVTTANTDEEARELLKLMGAPFANSEEVSQMAKKAMILKQQKAQKYSTREYNRCKICGRPHAYLRKYGICRICFRELAYKGEIPGVKKASW
;
A
#
# COMPACT_ATOMS: atom_id res chain seq x y z
N MET A 1 -19.14 20.35 4.82
CA MET A 1 -18.59 19.76 3.57
C MET A 1 -17.23 19.17 3.90
N ALA A 2 -16.84 18.07 3.25
CA ALA A 2 -15.56 17.43 3.52
C ALA A 2 -14.40 18.28 2.98
N ARG A 3 -13.48 18.73 3.83
CA ARG A 3 -12.33 19.59 3.48
C ARG A 3 -11.55 19.08 2.27
N ILE A 4 -11.25 17.78 2.20
CA ILE A 4 -10.53 17.18 1.06
C ILE A 4 -11.34 17.23 -0.24
N LYS A 5 -12.68 17.21 -0.19
CA LYS A 5 -13.52 17.37 -1.37
C LYS A 5 -13.41 18.75 -1.97
N ASP A 6 -13.36 19.79 -1.12
CA ASP A 6 -13.17 21.16 -1.56
C ASP A 6 -11.76 21.38 -2.08
N LEU A 7 -10.73 20.84 -1.41
CA LEU A 7 -9.35 20.82 -1.87
C LEU A 7 -9.21 20.10 -3.23
N TYR A 8 -9.90 18.97 -3.42
CA TYR A 8 -9.91 18.27 -4.70
C TYR A 8 -10.39 19.16 -5.84
N LYS A 9 -11.49 19.91 -5.63
CA LYS A 9 -12.05 20.81 -6.64
C LYS A 9 -11.18 22.04 -6.90
N ALA A 10 -10.62 22.63 -5.83
CA ALA A 10 -9.89 23.90 -5.90
C ALA A 10 -8.46 23.71 -6.44
N GLU A 11 -7.75 22.67 -6.02
CA GLU A 11 -6.32 22.50 -6.24
C GLU A 11 -5.97 21.26 -7.04
N VAL A 12 -6.50 20.09 -6.63
CA VAL A 12 -6.07 18.79 -7.18
C VAL A 12 -6.51 18.63 -8.64
N ALA A 13 -7.76 18.91 -8.95
CA ALA A 13 -8.29 18.74 -10.31
C ALA A 13 -7.60 19.65 -11.33
N PRO A 14 -7.37 20.96 -11.08
CA PRO A 14 -6.59 21.80 -12.00
C PRO A 14 -5.13 21.38 -12.15
N ALA A 15 -4.49 20.90 -11.07
CA ALA A 15 -3.11 20.42 -11.11
C ALA A 15 -2.97 19.17 -11.97
N LEU A 16 -3.88 18.19 -11.82
CA LEU A 16 -3.91 16.97 -12.64
C LEU A 16 -4.19 17.30 -14.11
N MET A 17 -5.10 18.24 -14.39
CA MET A 17 -5.42 18.66 -15.75
C MET A 17 -4.19 19.23 -16.47
N LYS A 18 -3.38 20.05 -15.77
CA LYS A 18 -2.13 20.61 -16.31
C LYS A 18 -1.05 19.54 -16.51
N LYS A 19 -0.92 18.60 -15.56
CA LYS A 19 0.16 17.61 -15.57
C LYS A 19 -0.02 16.55 -16.66
N PHE A 20 -1.24 16.08 -16.87
CA PHE A 20 -1.56 15.00 -17.80
C PHE A 20 -2.24 15.50 -19.10
N GLU A 21 -2.36 16.81 -19.29
CA GLU A 21 -2.89 17.47 -20.49
C GLU A 21 -4.27 16.93 -20.93
N TYR A 22 -5.17 16.70 -19.96
CA TYR A 22 -6.51 16.19 -20.26
C TYR A 22 -7.32 17.18 -21.12
N LYS A 23 -8.01 16.65 -22.13
CA LYS A 23 -8.85 17.45 -23.03
C LYS A 23 -10.19 17.86 -22.40
N SER A 24 -10.67 17.11 -21.43
CA SER A 24 -11.97 17.35 -20.76
C SER A 24 -11.84 17.19 -19.25
N SER A 25 -12.55 18.02 -18.51
CA SER A 25 -12.66 17.93 -17.06
C SER A 25 -13.24 16.58 -16.56
N MET A 26 -13.99 15.86 -17.40
CA MET A 26 -14.55 14.56 -17.09
C MET A 26 -13.51 13.42 -17.09
N GLN A 27 -12.35 13.65 -17.73
CA GLN A 27 -11.23 12.68 -17.76
C GLN A 27 -10.39 12.71 -16.49
N ILE A 28 -10.50 13.77 -15.69
CA ILE A 28 -9.70 13.93 -14.47
C ILE A 28 -10.01 12.80 -13.51
N PRO A 29 -8.99 12.07 -13.02
CA PRO A 29 -9.18 10.98 -12.09
C PRO A 29 -9.74 11.48 -10.75
N LYS A 30 -10.68 10.72 -10.19
CA LYS A 30 -11.33 10.98 -8.90
C LYS A 30 -11.44 9.70 -8.10
N LEU A 31 -11.63 9.81 -6.79
CA LEU A 31 -11.99 8.67 -5.96
C LEU A 31 -13.44 8.26 -6.25
N ASP A 32 -13.65 6.98 -6.53
CA ASP A 32 -15.00 6.38 -6.70
C ASP A 32 -15.53 5.85 -5.37
N LYS A 33 -14.72 5.03 -4.69
CA LYS A 33 -15.07 4.42 -3.40
C LYS A 33 -13.82 4.02 -2.63
N ILE A 34 -13.99 3.87 -1.32
CA ILE A 34 -13.01 3.23 -0.44
C ILE A 34 -13.64 2.00 0.18
N VAL A 35 -12.93 0.89 0.12
CA VAL A 35 -13.37 -0.37 0.73
C VAL A 35 -12.41 -0.68 1.87
N ILE A 36 -12.97 -0.77 3.07
CA ILE A 36 -12.25 -1.22 4.27
C ILE A 36 -12.65 -2.67 4.50
N ASN A 37 -11.69 -3.57 4.58
CA ASN A 37 -11.91 -4.98 4.79
C ASN A 37 -11.09 -5.49 5.97
N CYS A 38 -11.70 -6.28 6.83
CA CYS A 38 -11.03 -6.96 7.93
C CYS A 38 -11.35 -8.45 7.86
N GLY A 39 -10.30 -9.26 7.67
CA GLY A 39 -10.42 -10.72 7.70
C GLY A 39 -10.37 -11.24 9.13
N VAL A 40 -11.37 -12.01 9.55
CA VAL A 40 -11.47 -12.58 10.89
C VAL A 40 -11.49 -14.10 10.80
N GLY A 41 -10.31 -14.72 10.74
CA GLY A 41 -10.17 -16.17 10.66
C GLY A 41 -10.74 -16.91 11.90
N GLU A 42 -10.73 -16.25 13.05
CA GLU A 42 -11.25 -16.76 14.33
C GLU A 42 -12.79 -16.81 14.38
N ALA A 43 -13.48 -16.10 13.49
CA ALA A 43 -14.95 -16.08 13.43
C ALA A 43 -15.57 -17.47 13.19
N LYS A 44 -14.78 -18.42 12.70
CA LYS A 44 -15.19 -19.82 12.53
C LYS A 44 -15.52 -20.51 13.86
N GLU A 45 -14.77 -20.17 14.90
CA GLU A 45 -14.87 -20.78 16.23
C GLU A 45 -15.58 -19.84 17.22
N ASN A 46 -15.39 -18.52 17.06
CA ASN A 46 -15.95 -17.50 17.92
C ASN A 46 -16.66 -16.41 17.13
N SER A 47 -17.99 -16.47 17.08
CA SER A 47 -18.81 -15.44 16.41
C SER A 47 -18.71 -14.06 17.07
N LYS A 48 -18.46 -14.00 18.41
CA LYS A 48 -18.32 -12.73 19.14
C LYS A 48 -17.14 -11.91 18.64
N ALA A 49 -16.07 -12.57 18.17
CA ALA A 49 -14.91 -11.89 17.57
C ALA A 49 -15.31 -11.10 16.31
N LEU A 50 -16.23 -11.63 15.51
CA LEU A 50 -16.74 -10.92 14.34
C LEU A 50 -17.63 -9.73 14.73
N ASP A 51 -18.48 -9.90 15.74
CA ASP A 51 -19.36 -8.83 16.22
C ASP A 51 -18.55 -7.65 16.79
N ALA A 52 -17.42 -7.93 17.46
CA ALA A 52 -16.49 -6.89 17.89
C ALA A 52 -15.91 -6.12 16.70
N VAL A 53 -15.42 -6.83 15.67
CA VAL A 53 -14.87 -6.20 14.44
C VAL A 53 -15.92 -5.40 13.68
N LEU A 54 -17.17 -5.84 13.63
CA LEU A 54 -18.26 -5.10 13.01
C LEU A 54 -18.49 -3.75 13.71
N LYS A 55 -18.46 -3.74 15.06
CA LYS A 55 -18.57 -2.51 15.86
C LYS A 55 -17.38 -1.58 15.66
N ASP A 56 -16.16 -2.13 15.63
CA ASP A 56 -14.95 -1.34 15.42
C ASP A 56 -14.98 -0.67 14.03
N LEU A 57 -15.31 -1.42 12.99
CA LEU A 57 -15.44 -0.87 11.64
C LEU A 57 -16.56 0.16 11.52
N GLU A 58 -17.66 -0.01 12.25
CA GLU A 58 -18.76 0.97 12.29
C GLU A 58 -18.31 2.29 12.93
N LYS A 59 -17.54 2.24 14.02
CA LYS A 59 -16.95 3.43 14.65
C LYS A 59 -15.98 4.14 13.71
N ILE A 60 -15.05 3.41 13.07
CA ILE A 60 -14.05 3.95 12.16
C ILE A 60 -14.70 4.59 10.92
N ALA A 61 -15.65 3.89 10.31
CA ALA A 61 -16.25 4.29 9.05
C ALA A 61 -17.42 5.27 9.19
N GLY A 62 -18.03 5.36 10.39
CA GLY A 62 -19.29 6.07 10.59
C GLY A 62 -20.46 5.48 9.79
N GLN A 63 -20.34 4.21 9.39
CA GLN A 63 -21.31 3.47 8.59
C GLN A 63 -21.32 2.00 8.99
N LYS A 64 -22.52 1.40 9.06
CA LYS A 64 -22.70 -0.01 9.43
C LYS A 64 -21.87 -0.94 8.56
N ALA A 65 -21.07 -1.80 9.19
CA ALA A 65 -20.27 -2.81 8.52
C ALA A 65 -21.12 -4.01 8.09
N VAL A 66 -20.71 -4.65 7.00
CA VAL A 66 -21.38 -5.83 6.44
C VAL A 66 -20.48 -7.03 6.61
N PRO A 67 -20.98 -8.16 7.17
CA PRO A 67 -20.20 -9.38 7.25
C PRO A 67 -19.93 -9.95 5.84
N THR A 68 -18.74 -10.53 5.68
CA THR A 68 -18.34 -11.22 4.45
C THR A 68 -18.43 -12.73 4.65
N TYR A 69 -18.94 -13.41 3.63
CA TYR A 69 -19.20 -14.85 3.66
C TYR A 69 -18.22 -15.61 2.78
N ALA A 70 -17.87 -16.82 3.18
CA ALA A 70 -17.07 -17.73 2.37
C ALA A 70 -17.84 -18.16 1.12
N LYS A 71 -17.22 -18.05 -0.03
CA LYS A 71 -17.79 -18.42 -1.34
C LYS A 71 -17.63 -19.91 -1.68
N LYS A 72 -16.65 -20.58 -1.07
CA LYS A 72 -16.33 -21.98 -1.29
C LYS A 72 -15.96 -22.66 0.02
N SER A 73 -16.28 -23.96 0.13
CA SER A 73 -15.83 -24.79 1.24
C SER A 73 -14.38 -25.21 1.01
N VAL A 74 -13.52 -25.00 2.04
CA VAL A 74 -12.11 -25.39 2.01
C VAL A 74 -11.78 -26.16 3.28
N ALA A 75 -11.54 -27.47 3.16
CA ALA A 75 -11.32 -28.37 4.30
C ALA A 75 -10.08 -27.99 5.10
N ASN A 76 -8.96 -27.64 4.46
CA ASN A 76 -7.71 -27.27 5.13
C ASN A 76 -7.88 -26.06 6.07
N PHE A 77 -8.76 -25.12 5.73
CA PHE A 77 -9.05 -23.96 6.56
C PHE A 77 -10.28 -24.15 7.46
N LYS A 78 -10.91 -25.33 7.48
CA LYS A 78 -12.13 -25.62 8.22
C LYS A 78 -13.26 -24.62 7.93
N VAL A 79 -13.37 -24.16 6.68
CA VAL A 79 -14.36 -23.19 6.23
C VAL A 79 -15.39 -23.88 5.35
N ARG A 80 -16.67 -23.65 5.64
CA ARG A 80 -17.81 -24.06 4.80
C ARG A 80 -18.36 -22.86 4.06
N GLU A 81 -18.95 -23.11 2.91
CA GLU A 81 -19.68 -22.09 2.15
C GLU A 81 -20.77 -21.45 3.02
N GLY A 82 -20.95 -20.14 2.90
CA GLY A 82 -21.88 -19.37 3.71
C GLY A 82 -21.42 -19.02 5.13
N MET A 83 -20.27 -19.49 5.60
CA MET A 83 -19.74 -19.09 6.91
C MET A 83 -19.25 -17.62 6.87
N LYS A 84 -19.52 -16.89 7.95
CA LYS A 84 -19.04 -15.52 8.13
C LYS A 84 -17.54 -15.57 8.47
N ILE A 85 -16.70 -14.92 7.65
CA ILE A 85 -15.22 -14.97 7.80
C ILE A 85 -14.56 -13.61 7.92
N GLY A 86 -15.30 -12.53 7.81
CA GLY A 86 -14.77 -11.18 7.90
C GLY A 86 -15.87 -10.12 7.85
N ALA A 87 -15.44 -8.88 7.81
CA ALA A 87 -16.30 -7.72 7.72
C ALA A 87 -15.76 -6.71 6.70
N LYS A 88 -16.63 -6.00 6.00
CA LYS A 88 -16.27 -4.93 5.07
C LYS A 88 -17.19 -3.73 5.18
N VAL A 89 -16.64 -2.56 4.86
CA VAL A 89 -17.40 -1.32 4.67
C VAL A 89 -17.01 -0.71 3.34
N THR A 90 -17.97 -0.18 2.61
CA THR A 90 -17.72 0.58 1.37
C THR A 90 -18.19 2.01 1.56
N LEU A 91 -17.26 2.95 1.51
CA LEU A 91 -17.49 4.37 1.64
C LEU A 91 -17.56 5.06 0.28
N ARG A 92 -18.49 6.00 0.12
CA ARG A 92 -18.67 6.82 -1.08
C ARG A 92 -19.05 8.25 -0.70
N GLY A 93 -18.91 9.18 -1.64
CA GLY A 93 -19.32 10.58 -1.47
C GLY A 93 -18.60 11.28 -0.31
N ASP A 94 -19.30 12.10 0.46
CA ASP A 94 -18.70 12.93 1.49
C ASP A 94 -18.05 12.11 2.61
N ARG A 95 -18.66 11.01 3.04
CA ARG A 95 -18.10 10.10 4.04
C ARG A 95 -16.75 9.52 3.62
N MET A 96 -16.60 9.24 2.34
CA MET A 96 -15.33 8.76 1.77
C MET A 96 -14.23 9.82 1.91
N TYR A 97 -14.50 11.06 1.55
CA TYR A 97 -13.53 12.15 1.67
C TYR A 97 -13.17 12.49 3.11
N GLU A 98 -14.14 12.45 4.03
CA GLU A 98 -13.88 12.61 5.46
C GLU A 98 -13.03 11.48 6.04
N PHE A 99 -13.27 10.25 5.61
CA PHE A 99 -12.43 9.12 6.00
C PHE A 99 -10.99 9.29 5.50
N VAL A 100 -10.79 9.74 4.26
CA VAL A 100 -9.44 10.03 3.71
C VAL A 100 -8.73 11.08 4.53
N ASP A 101 -9.41 12.15 4.91
CA ASP A 101 -8.85 13.22 5.74
C ASP A 101 -8.37 12.68 7.09
N ARG A 102 -9.21 11.92 7.78
CA ARG A 102 -8.87 11.31 9.07
C ARG A 102 -7.72 10.29 8.92
N LEU A 103 -7.75 9.49 7.87
CA LEU A 103 -6.72 8.49 7.64
C LEU A 103 -5.34 9.13 7.41
N PHE A 104 -5.23 10.12 6.52
CA PHE A 104 -3.94 10.71 6.16
C PHE A 104 -3.39 11.64 7.24
N ASN A 105 -4.23 12.44 7.86
CA ASN A 105 -3.79 13.47 8.78
C ASN A 105 -3.75 13.02 10.25
N PHE A 106 -4.57 12.04 10.65
CA PHE A 106 -4.66 11.62 12.06
C PHE A 106 -4.22 10.16 12.28
N ALA A 107 -4.69 9.20 11.47
CA ALA A 107 -4.44 7.80 11.72
C ALA A 107 -3.02 7.37 11.29
N LEU A 108 -2.58 7.70 10.07
CA LEU A 108 -1.25 7.29 9.58
C LEU A 108 -0.08 7.85 10.41
N PRO A 109 -0.08 9.11 10.87
CA PRO A 109 1.00 9.61 11.75
C PRO A 109 1.11 8.87 13.08
N ARG A 110 0.04 8.23 13.55
CA ARG A 110 0.01 7.42 14.79
C ARG A 110 0.55 6.01 14.60
N VAL A 111 0.79 5.57 13.37
CA VAL A 111 1.40 4.27 13.11
C VAL A 111 2.82 4.25 13.66
N ARG A 112 3.15 3.21 14.43
CA ARG A 112 4.49 3.03 15.01
C ARG A 112 5.52 2.89 13.89
N ASP A 113 6.63 3.63 14.03
CA ASP A 113 7.75 3.66 13.06
C ASP A 113 7.30 3.99 11.61
N PHE A 114 6.33 4.90 11.46
CA PHE A 114 5.81 5.28 10.16
C PHE A 114 6.87 5.94 9.28
N LYS A 115 7.12 5.36 8.11
CA LYS A 115 8.08 5.84 7.10
C LYS A 115 7.43 6.24 5.77
N GLY A 116 6.10 6.35 5.77
CA GLY A 116 5.32 6.54 4.56
C GLY A 116 4.66 5.27 4.05
N ILE A 117 3.66 5.45 3.18
CA ILE A 117 2.94 4.35 2.54
C ILE A 117 3.71 3.86 1.31
N ASN A 118 3.55 2.59 0.96
CA ASN A 118 4.26 1.98 -0.16
C ASN A 118 3.85 2.60 -1.51
N PRO A 119 4.77 3.22 -2.26
CA PRO A 119 4.46 3.85 -3.54
C PRO A 119 4.13 2.85 -4.66
N ASN A 120 4.38 1.54 -4.46
CA ASN A 120 4.22 0.51 -5.48
C ASN A 120 3.05 -0.44 -5.20
N ALA A 121 2.12 -0.09 -4.30
CA ALA A 121 0.97 -0.94 -3.95
C ALA A 121 -0.27 -0.64 -4.84
N PHE A 122 -0.03 -0.37 -6.12
CA PHE A 122 -1.06 -0.21 -7.15
C PHE A 122 -1.31 -1.52 -7.89
N ASP A 123 -2.50 -1.67 -8.46
CA ASP A 123 -2.94 -2.89 -9.15
C ASP A 123 -2.73 -2.90 -10.67
N GLY A 124 -2.10 -1.88 -11.25
CA GLY A 124 -1.93 -1.70 -12.71
C GLY A 124 -3.14 -1.01 -13.38
N ARG A 125 -4.19 -0.69 -12.63
CA ARG A 125 -5.42 -0.05 -13.12
C ARG A 125 -5.79 1.21 -12.33
N GLY A 126 -4.84 1.78 -11.63
CA GLY A 126 -5.03 3.00 -10.86
C GLY A 126 -5.73 2.82 -9.51
N ASN A 127 -5.91 1.60 -8.98
CA ASN A 127 -6.39 1.40 -7.63
C ASN A 127 -5.21 1.17 -6.68
N TYR A 128 -5.36 1.61 -5.43
CA TYR A 128 -4.31 1.52 -4.43
C TYR A 128 -4.79 0.71 -3.21
N ALA A 129 -3.93 -0.18 -2.70
CA ALA A 129 -4.20 -1.00 -1.53
C ALA A 129 -3.25 -0.65 -0.39
N LEU A 130 -3.80 -0.36 0.79
CA LEU A 130 -3.07 -0.06 2.02
C LEU A 130 -3.42 -1.09 3.10
N GLY A 131 -2.42 -1.85 3.56
CA GLY A 131 -2.56 -2.74 4.71
C GLY A 131 -2.19 -2.03 6.01
N LEU A 132 -3.06 -2.06 6.99
CA LEU A 132 -2.83 -1.59 8.35
C LEU A 132 -2.72 -2.79 9.29
N LYS A 133 -1.78 -2.76 10.21
CA LYS A 133 -1.55 -3.87 11.15
C LYS A 133 -2.44 -3.79 12.39
N GLU A 134 -2.86 -2.58 12.77
CA GLU A 134 -3.52 -2.31 14.03
C GLU A 134 -4.69 -1.35 13.83
N GLN A 135 -5.86 -1.64 14.43
CA GLN A 135 -7.01 -0.74 14.43
C GLN A 135 -6.85 0.42 15.43
N LEU A 136 -5.93 0.32 16.39
CA LEU A 136 -5.71 1.32 17.44
C LEU A 136 -5.15 2.66 16.94
N ILE A 137 -4.72 2.73 15.69
CA ILE A 137 -4.28 3.99 15.07
C ILE A 137 -5.43 5.00 14.89
N PHE A 138 -6.68 4.50 14.84
CA PHE A 138 -7.85 5.35 14.73
C PHE A 138 -8.24 5.91 16.10
N PRO A 139 -8.39 7.25 16.24
CA PRO A 139 -8.71 7.87 17.51
C PRO A 139 -10.11 7.53 18.04
N GLU A 140 -10.99 7.04 17.17
CA GLU A 140 -12.35 6.61 17.50
C GLU A 140 -12.41 5.29 18.27
N ILE A 141 -11.28 4.58 18.34
CA ILE A 141 -11.18 3.28 19.03
C ILE A 141 -10.43 3.46 20.35
N GLU A 142 -11.09 3.15 21.43
CA GLU A 142 -10.51 3.12 22.77
C GLU A 142 -9.84 1.77 23.04
N TYR A 143 -8.63 1.79 23.60
CA TYR A 143 -7.83 0.60 23.86
C TYR A 143 -8.57 -0.42 24.76
N ASP A 144 -9.28 0.08 25.78
CA ASP A 144 -9.98 -0.75 26.75
C ASP A 144 -11.19 -1.52 26.18
N GLN A 145 -11.71 -1.07 25.04
CA GLN A 145 -12.84 -1.72 24.37
C GLN A 145 -12.42 -2.75 23.32
N VAL A 146 -11.12 -2.84 23.03
CA VAL A 146 -10.60 -3.74 22.01
C VAL A 146 -10.30 -5.11 22.59
N ASP A 147 -11.00 -6.12 22.08
CA ASP A 147 -10.81 -7.52 22.46
C ASP A 147 -9.45 -8.06 21.97
N LYS A 148 -9.07 -7.74 20.75
CA LYS A 148 -7.81 -8.15 20.13
C LYS A 148 -7.36 -7.16 19.06
N ILE A 149 -6.04 -6.93 18.97
CA ILE A 149 -5.44 -6.14 17.89
C ILE A 149 -5.60 -6.90 16.58
N ARG A 150 -6.24 -6.25 15.58
CA ARG A 150 -6.48 -6.80 14.25
C ARG A 150 -6.08 -5.81 13.18
N GLY A 151 -5.51 -6.35 12.09
CA GLY A 151 -5.22 -5.57 10.91
C GLY A 151 -6.44 -5.43 10.00
N MET A 152 -6.33 -4.48 9.07
CA MET A 152 -7.33 -4.25 8.03
C MET A 152 -6.68 -3.80 6.73
N ASP A 153 -7.35 -4.07 5.63
CA ASP A 153 -6.96 -3.62 4.31
C ASP A 153 -7.89 -2.50 3.85
N ILE A 154 -7.31 -1.41 3.36
CA ILE A 154 -8.03 -0.25 2.83
C ILE A 154 -7.72 -0.14 1.34
N CYS A 155 -8.72 -0.35 0.50
CA CYS A 155 -8.60 -0.26 -0.94
C CYS A 155 -9.22 1.06 -1.43
N PHE A 156 -8.40 1.89 -2.06
CA PHE A 156 -8.81 3.11 -2.76
C PHE A 156 -9.11 2.76 -4.20
N VAL A 157 -10.36 2.86 -4.60
CA VAL A 157 -10.77 2.67 -5.99
C VAL A 157 -10.92 4.03 -6.63
N THR A 158 -10.18 4.23 -7.72
CA THR A 158 -10.17 5.50 -8.46
C THR A 158 -10.72 5.30 -9.87
N THR A 159 -10.98 6.39 -10.56
CA THR A 159 -11.35 6.38 -11.98
C THR A 159 -10.14 6.60 -12.89
N ALA A 160 -8.91 6.57 -12.35
CA ALA A 160 -7.68 6.68 -13.12
C ALA A 160 -7.50 5.48 -14.05
N ASN A 161 -6.92 5.68 -15.20
CA ASN A 161 -6.60 4.63 -16.16
C ASN A 161 -5.23 4.01 -15.88
N THR A 162 -4.30 4.80 -15.33
CA THR A 162 -2.92 4.38 -15.04
C THR A 162 -2.57 4.57 -13.56
N ASP A 163 -1.58 3.80 -13.10
CA ASP A 163 -1.09 3.91 -11.71
C ASP A 163 -0.40 5.25 -11.45
N GLU A 164 0.17 5.87 -12.48
CA GLU A 164 0.82 7.18 -12.38
C GLU A 164 -0.19 8.29 -12.09
N GLU A 165 -1.33 8.29 -12.80
CA GLU A 165 -2.44 9.21 -12.56
C GLU A 165 -2.99 9.06 -11.13
N ALA A 166 -3.22 7.83 -10.69
CA ALA A 166 -3.72 7.54 -9.34
C ALA A 166 -2.71 7.94 -8.25
N ARG A 167 -1.41 7.72 -8.49
CA ARG A 167 -0.35 8.13 -7.54
C ARG A 167 -0.33 9.63 -7.37
N GLU A 168 -0.39 10.39 -8.46
CA GLU A 168 -0.43 11.85 -8.37
C GLU A 168 -1.71 12.36 -7.72
N LEU A 169 -2.86 11.74 -8.03
CA LEU A 169 -4.13 12.04 -7.37
C LEU A 169 -4.00 11.91 -5.85
N LEU A 170 -3.53 10.75 -5.36
CA LEU A 170 -3.39 10.50 -3.93
C LEU A 170 -2.33 11.41 -3.29
N LYS A 171 -1.22 11.69 -3.99
CA LYS A 171 -0.17 12.59 -3.53
C LYS A 171 -0.69 14.01 -3.32
N LEU A 172 -1.42 14.55 -4.29
CA LEU A 172 -2.04 15.87 -4.18
C LEU A 172 -3.14 15.95 -3.12
N MET A 173 -3.78 14.81 -2.80
CA MET A 173 -4.73 14.70 -1.68
C MET A 173 -4.04 14.55 -0.31
N GLY A 174 -2.70 14.56 -0.27
CA GLY A 174 -1.94 14.51 0.99
C GLY A 174 -1.50 13.10 1.43
N ALA A 175 -1.55 12.10 0.55
CA ALA A 175 -1.06 10.76 0.89
C ALA A 175 0.47 10.78 1.13
N PRO A 176 0.95 10.36 2.30
CA PRO A 176 2.36 10.39 2.65
C PRO A 176 3.11 9.17 2.07
N PHE A 177 3.42 9.20 0.80
CA PHE A 177 4.21 8.14 0.17
C PHE A 177 5.64 8.12 0.70
N ALA A 178 6.18 6.91 0.92
CA ALA A 178 7.59 6.73 1.22
C ALA A 178 8.44 7.15 0.01
N ASN A 179 9.60 7.75 0.27
CA ASN A 179 10.53 8.11 -0.80
C ASN A 179 11.01 6.84 -1.50
N SER A 180 10.83 6.76 -2.82
CA SER A 180 11.18 5.60 -3.65
C SER A 180 12.66 5.20 -3.55
N GLU A 181 13.55 6.13 -3.24
CA GLU A 181 14.97 5.88 -3.04
C GLU A 181 15.28 5.02 -1.81
N GLU A 182 14.45 5.07 -0.75
CA GLU A 182 14.66 4.25 0.45
C GLU A 182 14.15 2.82 0.29
N VAL A 183 13.13 2.60 -0.54
CA VAL A 183 12.53 1.28 -0.76
C VAL A 183 13.36 0.40 -1.68
N SER A 184 14.16 0.98 -2.59
CA SER A 184 14.96 0.24 -3.57
C SER A 184 16.30 -0.29 -3.03
N GLN A 185 16.79 0.22 -1.89
CA GLN A 185 18.07 -0.18 -1.33
C GLN A 185 17.95 -1.37 -0.37
N MET A 186 18.23 -2.58 -0.84
CA MET A 186 18.27 -3.80 0.00
C MET A 186 19.37 -3.78 1.07
N ALA A 187 20.34 -2.89 0.98
CA ALA A 187 21.44 -2.77 1.93
C ALA A 187 21.39 -1.47 2.71
N LYS A 188 21.67 -1.53 4.03
CA LYS A 188 21.83 -0.33 4.86
C LYS A 188 22.94 0.56 4.28
N LYS A 189 22.71 1.88 4.16
CA LYS A 189 23.69 2.86 3.66
C LYS A 189 25.07 2.73 4.35
N ALA A 190 25.08 2.47 5.66
CA ALA A 190 26.29 2.24 6.42
C ALA A 190 27.15 1.07 5.91
N MET A 191 26.52 -0.01 5.41
CA MET A 191 27.21 -1.18 4.87
C MET A 191 27.80 -0.90 3.49
N ILE A 192 27.14 -0.07 2.68
CA ILE A 192 27.65 0.38 1.38
C ILE A 192 28.86 1.30 1.58
N LEU A 193 28.75 2.28 2.47
CA LEU A 193 29.83 3.20 2.81
C LEU A 193 31.05 2.46 3.43
N LYS A 194 30.81 1.45 4.27
CA LYS A 194 31.88 0.61 4.84
C LYS A 194 32.65 -0.13 3.76
N GLN A 195 31.98 -0.64 2.74
CA GLN A 195 32.61 -1.34 1.61
C GLN A 195 33.41 -0.39 0.70
N GLN A 196 32.97 0.86 0.54
CA GLN A 196 33.65 1.88 -0.28
C GLN A 196 34.93 2.41 0.35
N LYS A 197 35.07 2.28 1.69
CA LYS A 197 36.33 2.67 2.38
C LYS A 197 37.42 1.69 2.05
N ALA A 198 38.67 2.21 1.89
CA ALA A 198 39.87 1.39 1.75
C ALA A 198 39.96 0.39 2.90
N GLN A 199 40.05 -0.90 2.58
CA GLN A 199 40.15 -1.95 3.59
C GLN A 199 41.63 -2.13 3.99
N LYS A 200 41.86 -2.41 5.28
CA LYS A 200 43.24 -2.66 5.80
C LYS A 200 43.87 -3.93 5.20
N TYR A 201 43.03 -4.92 4.84
CA TYR A 201 43.47 -6.21 4.29
C TYR A 201 42.67 -6.53 3.04
N SER A 202 43.30 -7.00 1.98
CA SER A 202 42.67 -7.40 0.70
C SER A 202 41.64 -8.50 0.87
N THR A 203 41.80 -9.40 1.86
CA THR A 203 40.84 -10.46 2.19
C THR A 203 39.47 -9.94 2.65
N ARG A 204 39.40 -8.66 3.06
CA ARG A 204 38.12 -8.02 3.46
C ARG A 204 37.46 -7.26 2.35
N GLU A 205 38.06 -7.20 1.18
CA GLU A 205 37.49 -6.57 0.01
C GLU A 205 36.44 -7.51 -0.61
N TYR A 206 35.25 -6.98 -0.83
CA TYR A 206 34.17 -7.69 -1.51
C TYR A 206 33.33 -6.73 -2.34
N ASN A 207 32.75 -7.25 -3.40
CA ASN A 207 31.95 -6.47 -4.33
C ASN A 207 30.48 -6.39 -3.89
N ARG A 208 29.87 -5.23 -4.10
CA ARG A 208 28.44 -5.02 -3.92
C ARG A 208 27.82 -4.53 -5.22
N CYS A 209 26.55 -4.87 -5.41
CA CYS A 209 25.75 -4.36 -6.53
C CYS A 209 25.72 -2.83 -6.50
N LYS A 210 26.03 -2.19 -7.63
CA LYS A 210 26.06 -0.73 -7.74
C LYS A 210 24.66 -0.10 -7.58
N ILE A 211 23.59 -0.86 -7.86
CA ILE A 211 22.20 -0.38 -7.80
C ILE A 211 21.62 -0.58 -6.40
N CYS A 212 21.55 -1.84 -5.91
CA CYS A 212 20.85 -2.18 -4.65
C CYS A 212 21.79 -2.48 -3.46
N GLY A 213 23.11 -2.43 -3.63
CA GLY A 213 24.08 -2.69 -2.57
C GLY A 213 24.19 -4.15 -2.10
N ARG A 214 23.55 -5.12 -2.75
CA ARG A 214 23.57 -6.54 -2.38
C ARG A 214 24.98 -7.14 -2.52
N PRO A 215 25.52 -7.86 -1.50
CA PRO A 215 26.86 -8.45 -1.58
C PRO A 215 26.87 -9.81 -2.29
N HIS A 216 25.73 -10.51 -2.34
CA HIS A 216 25.65 -11.86 -2.89
C HIS A 216 25.17 -11.88 -4.35
N ALA A 217 25.59 -12.91 -5.09
CA ALA A 217 25.26 -13.11 -6.49
C ALA A 217 25.59 -11.89 -7.38
N TYR A 218 26.77 -11.31 -7.14
CA TYR A 218 27.29 -10.18 -7.91
C TYR A 218 27.91 -10.69 -9.23
N LEU A 219 27.47 -10.13 -10.33
CA LEU A 219 27.96 -10.43 -11.68
C LEU A 219 29.08 -9.43 -12.03
N ARG A 220 30.34 -9.86 -11.93
CA ARG A 220 31.53 -9.00 -12.14
C ARG A 220 31.51 -8.28 -13.49
N LYS A 221 31.06 -8.96 -14.54
CA LYS A 221 30.99 -8.41 -15.91
C LYS A 221 30.09 -7.18 -15.99
N TYR A 222 28.99 -7.15 -15.23
CA TYR A 222 27.97 -6.09 -15.28
C TYR A 222 28.01 -5.13 -14.08
N GLY A 223 28.73 -5.47 -13.03
CA GLY A 223 28.82 -4.66 -11.82
C GLY A 223 27.56 -4.64 -10.97
N ILE A 224 26.62 -5.58 -11.19
CA ILE A 224 25.30 -5.65 -10.55
C ILE A 224 24.96 -7.05 -10.07
N CYS A 225 23.99 -7.19 -9.17
CA CYS A 225 23.54 -8.50 -8.71
C CYS A 225 22.57 -9.17 -9.70
N ARG A 226 22.36 -10.48 -9.53
CA ARG A 226 21.47 -11.28 -10.40
C ARG A 226 20.03 -10.73 -10.49
N ILE A 227 19.52 -10.09 -9.43
CA ILE A 227 18.15 -9.55 -9.39
C ILE A 227 18.08 -8.29 -10.24
N CYS A 228 18.95 -7.30 -10.00
CA CYS A 228 19.01 -6.09 -10.81
C CYS A 228 19.33 -6.40 -12.27
N PHE A 229 20.19 -7.39 -12.52
CA PHE A 229 20.47 -7.85 -13.89
C PHE A 229 19.20 -8.36 -14.59
N ARG A 230 18.39 -9.17 -13.89
CA ARG A 230 17.14 -9.71 -14.43
C ARG A 230 16.13 -8.60 -14.71
N GLU A 231 15.99 -7.64 -13.81
CA GLU A 231 15.08 -6.49 -13.96
C GLU A 231 15.47 -5.61 -15.15
N LEU A 232 16.75 -5.27 -15.30
CA LEU A 232 17.26 -4.49 -16.42
C LEU A 232 17.15 -5.25 -17.75
N ALA A 233 17.35 -6.57 -17.73
CA ALA A 233 17.17 -7.42 -18.92
C ALA A 233 15.71 -7.47 -19.37
N TYR A 234 14.75 -7.52 -18.43
CA TYR A 234 13.33 -7.48 -18.77
C TYR A 234 12.88 -6.11 -19.31
N LYS A 235 13.49 -5.03 -18.83
CA LYS A 235 13.26 -3.68 -19.36
C LYS A 235 13.93 -3.43 -20.72
N GLY A 236 14.81 -4.36 -21.16
CA GLY A 236 15.56 -4.19 -22.41
C GLY A 236 16.74 -3.22 -22.34
N GLU A 237 17.16 -2.83 -21.13
CA GLU A 237 18.24 -1.86 -20.91
C GLU A 237 19.64 -2.49 -21.11
N ILE A 238 19.74 -3.82 -21.17
CA ILE A 238 21.02 -4.53 -21.41
C ILE A 238 21.02 -5.06 -22.84
N PRO A 239 21.85 -4.49 -23.74
CA PRO A 239 21.89 -4.95 -25.12
C PRO A 239 22.37 -6.41 -25.25
N GLY A 240 21.77 -7.16 -26.16
CA GLY A 240 22.14 -8.55 -26.45
C GLY A 240 21.69 -9.59 -25.42
N VAL A 241 20.94 -9.18 -24.38
CA VAL A 241 20.42 -10.12 -23.36
C VAL A 241 18.93 -10.33 -23.57
N LYS A 242 18.54 -11.59 -23.81
CA LYS A 242 17.14 -12.02 -23.88
C LYS A 242 16.90 -13.14 -22.88
N LYS A 243 15.63 -13.24 -22.40
CA LYS A 243 15.22 -14.39 -21.57
C LYS A 243 15.34 -15.67 -22.40
N ALA A 244 16.11 -16.63 -21.92
CA ALA A 244 16.08 -17.99 -22.46
C ALA A 244 14.76 -18.65 -22.02
N SER A 245 13.95 -19.09 -22.97
CA SER A 245 12.79 -19.94 -22.73
C SER A 245 13.17 -21.34 -23.22
N TRP A 246 13.09 -22.29 -22.34
CA TRP A 246 13.23 -23.73 -22.65
C TRP A 246 11.86 -24.28 -22.97
#